data_43b44bec6ffab2f61463661f853857f3
#
_entry.id   43b44bec6ffab2f61463661f853857f3
#
_cell.length_a   1.000
_cell.length_b   1.000
_cell.length_c   1.000
_cell.angle_alpha   90.00
_cell.angle_beta   90.00
_cell.angle_gamma   90.00
#
_symmetry.space_group_name_H-M   'P 1'
#
loop_
_entity.id
_entity.type
_entity.pdbx_description
1 polymer ?
#
loop_
_entity_poly.entity_id
_entity_poly.type
_entity_poly.pdbx_seq_one_letter_code
_entity_poly.pdbx_strand_id
1 'polypeptide(L)'
;RITLTNIKDNKNTHNIDFHSVTGQGGGASALTVLPGETKTIEIRLLYPGTFMYHCAFGDVPEHIAHGMYGMFIVDPEKPLPEVDHEWAIMQSEWYLDELTSDRVNKLDHIALLNEEPNIITFNGKKNALLNENSLSMNTGERSRIYFVNQGLSLASNFHPIGSHWDLVYPEGATHSTNNTIHGSQSTLVVAGGGTVVELVARVPSYIILVDHALTRAFYKGAMGIINVSGEENKEIFEAKVT
;
A
#
# COMPACT_ATOMS: atom_id res chain seq x y z
N ARG A 1 -0.88 -21.12 9.08
CA ARG A 1 -2.29 -21.50 9.29
C ARG A 1 -3.15 -20.25 9.23
N ILE A 2 -4.16 -20.23 8.35
CA ILE A 2 -5.11 -19.13 8.19
C ILE A 2 -6.51 -19.68 8.45
N THR A 3 -7.29 -18.97 9.26
CA THR A 3 -8.69 -19.30 9.55
C THR A 3 -9.55 -18.11 9.12
N LEU A 4 -10.51 -18.34 8.24
CA LEU A 4 -11.51 -17.37 7.81
C LEU A 4 -12.87 -17.75 8.38
N THR A 5 -13.50 -16.79 9.05
CA THR A 5 -14.87 -16.92 9.55
C THR A 5 -15.76 -15.87 8.89
N ASN A 6 -16.83 -16.32 8.28
CA ASN A 6 -17.89 -15.41 7.82
C ASN A 6 -18.93 -15.29 8.96
N ILE A 7 -19.15 -14.08 9.43
CA ILE A 7 -20.08 -13.83 10.55
C ILE A 7 -21.50 -14.23 10.16
N LYS A 8 -22.26 -14.77 11.12
CA LYS A 8 -23.59 -15.35 10.89
C LYS A 8 -24.59 -14.35 10.27
N ASP A 9 -24.48 -13.09 10.63
CA ASP A 9 -25.41 -12.03 10.16
C ASP A 9 -25.00 -11.42 8.82
N ASN A 10 -23.87 -11.86 8.24
CA ASN A 10 -23.49 -11.48 6.88
C ASN A 10 -24.48 -12.10 5.89
N LYS A 11 -24.72 -11.40 4.78
CA LYS A 11 -25.64 -11.85 3.73
C LYS A 11 -24.93 -12.51 2.55
N ASN A 12 -23.64 -12.28 2.44
CA ASN A 12 -22.85 -12.68 1.28
C ASN A 12 -21.86 -13.79 1.62
N THR A 13 -21.56 -14.61 0.63
CA THR A 13 -20.44 -15.56 0.66
C THR A 13 -19.16 -14.82 0.35
N HIS A 14 -18.07 -15.18 1.02
CA HIS A 14 -16.76 -14.59 0.84
C HIS A 14 -15.67 -15.66 0.78
N ASN A 15 -14.53 -15.28 0.25
CA ASN A 15 -13.29 -16.03 0.34
C ASN A 15 -12.11 -15.04 0.35
N ILE A 16 -10.88 -15.54 0.38
CA ILE A 16 -9.69 -14.69 0.26
C ILE A 16 -8.70 -15.35 -0.69
N ASP A 17 -8.28 -14.57 -1.69
CA ASP A 17 -7.09 -14.79 -2.50
C ASP A 17 -5.91 -14.05 -1.85
N PHE A 18 -4.87 -14.80 -1.49
CA PHE A 18 -3.60 -14.24 -1.02
C PHE A 18 -2.58 -14.34 -2.16
N HIS A 19 -2.12 -13.22 -2.69
CA HIS A 19 -1.10 -13.18 -3.74
C HIS A 19 0.22 -13.86 -3.32
N SER A 20 0.43 -14.05 -2.01
CA SER A 20 1.59 -14.77 -1.45
C SER A 20 1.45 -16.30 -1.45
N VAL A 21 0.27 -16.83 -1.80
CA VAL A 21 -0.04 -18.27 -1.68
C VAL A 21 -0.04 -18.93 -3.06
N THR A 22 0.68 -20.03 -3.17
CA THR A 22 0.72 -20.84 -4.38
C THR A 22 -0.36 -21.93 -4.35
N GLY A 23 -1.21 -21.94 -5.37
CA GLY A 23 -2.26 -22.96 -5.57
C GLY A 23 -3.63 -22.56 -5.04
N GLN A 24 -4.65 -23.29 -5.47
CA GLN A 24 -6.06 -23.15 -5.03
C GLN A 24 -6.62 -21.69 -5.17
N GLY A 25 -6.17 -20.96 -6.23
CA GLY A 25 -6.54 -19.54 -6.41
C GLY A 25 -6.11 -18.70 -5.20
N GLY A 26 -4.83 -18.79 -4.81
CA GLY A 26 -4.30 -18.07 -3.65
C GLY A 26 -4.93 -18.49 -2.30
N GLY A 27 -5.57 -19.64 -2.25
CA GLY A 27 -6.35 -20.14 -1.09
C GLY A 27 -7.86 -19.90 -1.22
N ALA A 28 -8.32 -19.10 -2.17
CA ALA A 28 -9.73 -18.69 -2.31
C ALA A 28 -10.69 -19.88 -2.40
N SER A 29 -10.36 -20.88 -3.22
CA SER A 29 -11.21 -22.05 -3.40
C SER A 29 -11.44 -22.84 -2.09
N ALA A 30 -10.39 -22.96 -1.27
CA ALA A 30 -10.45 -23.68 0.00
C ALA A 30 -11.08 -22.85 1.13
N LEU A 31 -11.00 -21.51 1.03
CA LEU A 31 -11.51 -20.56 2.03
C LEU A 31 -12.88 -19.96 1.68
N THR A 32 -13.61 -20.51 0.70
CA THR A 32 -14.98 -20.02 0.42
C THR A 32 -15.90 -20.37 1.57
N VAL A 33 -16.44 -19.37 2.27
CA VAL A 33 -17.26 -19.49 3.48
C VAL A 33 -18.63 -18.83 3.30
N LEU A 34 -19.69 -19.59 3.58
CA LEU A 34 -21.05 -19.08 3.69
C LEU A 34 -21.23 -18.33 5.03
N PRO A 35 -22.27 -17.49 5.18
CA PRO A 35 -22.59 -16.86 6.47
C PRO A 35 -22.66 -17.88 7.61
N GLY A 36 -21.94 -17.65 8.68
CA GLY A 36 -21.80 -18.53 9.84
C GLY A 36 -20.76 -19.64 9.71
N GLU A 37 -20.14 -19.81 8.55
CA GLU A 37 -19.10 -20.82 8.35
C GLU A 37 -17.70 -20.33 8.76
N THR A 38 -16.87 -21.30 9.13
CA THR A 38 -15.43 -21.11 9.38
C THR A 38 -14.66 -22.18 8.63
N LYS A 39 -13.61 -21.77 7.91
CA LYS A 39 -12.67 -22.69 7.26
C LYS A 39 -11.23 -22.35 7.62
N THR A 40 -10.39 -23.35 7.64
CA THR A 40 -8.96 -23.21 7.95
C THR A 40 -8.15 -23.88 6.85
N ILE A 41 -7.07 -23.21 6.44
CA ILE A 41 -6.05 -23.77 5.57
C ILE A 41 -4.68 -23.74 6.25
N GLU A 42 -3.83 -24.68 5.87
CA GLU A 42 -2.41 -24.65 6.19
C GLU A 42 -1.62 -24.49 4.90
N ILE A 43 -0.73 -23.53 4.89
CA ILE A 43 0.05 -23.13 3.72
C ILE A 43 1.52 -23.02 4.09
N ARG A 44 2.37 -23.20 3.12
CA ARG A 44 3.78 -22.80 3.18
C ARG A 44 3.99 -21.64 2.23
N LEU A 45 4.49 -20.52 2.77
CA LEU A 45 4.87 -19.36 2.00
C LEU A 45 6.25 -19.61 1.38
N LEU A 46 6.35 -19.46 0.06
CA LEU A 46 7.56 -19.83 -0.68
C LEU A 46 8.44 -18.63 -1.00
N TYR A 47 7.83 -17.44 -1.08
CA TYR A 47 8.50 -16.23 -1.50
C TYR A 47 8.30 -15.12 -0.47
N PRO A 48 9.38 -14.57 0.09
CA PRO A 48 9.30 -13.39 0.94
C PRO A 48 9.04 -12.14 0.11
N GLY A 49 8.29 -11.20 0.70
CA GLY A 49 7.93 -9.94 0.04
C GLY A 49 6.68 -9.32 0.62
N THR A 50 6.22 -8.26 -0.06
CA THR A 50 4.96 -7.59 0.27
C THR A 50 3.92 -7.89 -0.82
N PHE A 51 2.74 -8.34 -0.38
CA PHE A 51 1.69 -8.87 -1.22
C PHE A 51 0.34 -8.28 -0.85
N MET A 52 -0.56 -8.23 -1.82
CA MET A 52 -1.97 -7.98 -1.60
C MET A 52 -2.70 -9.27 -1.21
N TYR A 53 -3.80 -9.15 -0.50
CA TYR A 53 -4.87 -10.14 -0.46
C TYR A 53 -6.22 -9.46 -0.65
N HIS A 54 -7.20 -10.18 -1.19
CA HIS A 54 -8.54 -9.63 -1.41
C HIS A 54 -9.61 -10.72 -1.48
N CYS A 55 -10.87 -10.31 -1.38
CA CYS A 55 -11.97 -11.22 -1.70
C CYS A 55 -11.97 -11.56 -3.19
N ALA A 56 -12.15 -12.83 -3.50
CA ALA A 56 -12.20 -13.35 -4.88
C ALA A 56 -13.48 -14.15 -5.16
N PHE A 57 -14.58 -13.83 -4.47
CA PHE A 57 -15.88 -14.46 -4.66
C PHE A 57 -16.81 -13.55 -5.47
N GLY A 58 -17.55 -14.14 -6.41
CA GLY A 58 -18.56 -13.43 -7.21
C GLY A 58 -17.97 -12.33 -8.11
N ASP A 59 -18.49 -11.12 -8.02
CA ASP A 59 -17.94 -9.95 -8.70
C ASP A 59 -16.74 -9.41 -7.92
N VAL A 60 -15.55 -9.88 -8.31
CA VAL A 60 -14.29 -9.57 -7.61
C VAL A 60 -14.00 -8.06 -7.59
N PRO A 61 -14.11 -7.31 -8.71
CA PRO A 61 -13.92 -5.87 -8.71
C PRO A 61 -14.86 -5.14 -7.74
N GLU A 62 -16.13 -5.53 -7.67
CA GLU A 62 -17.10 -4.93 -6.76
C GLU A 62 -16.74 -5.17 -5.30
N HIS A 63 -16.36 -6.41 -4.94
CA HIS A 63 -15.94 -6.74 -3.57
C HIS A 63 -14.70 -5.95 -3.14
N ILE A 64 -13.72 -5.81 -4.04
CA ILE A 64 -12.52 -5.03 -3.78
C ILE A 64 -12.87 -3.52 -3.66
N ALA A 65 -13.72 -2.98 -4.55
CA ALA A 65 -14.15 -1.59 -4.49
C ALA A 65 -14.91 -1.24 -3.20
N HIS A 66 -15.51 -2.22 -2.53
CA HIS A 66 -16.09 -2.10 -1.21
C HIS A 66 -15.10 -2.22 -0.04
N GLY A 67 -13.79 -2.33 -0.32
CA GLY A 67 -12.74 -2.34 0.71
C GLY A 67 -12.34 -3.74 1.19
N MET A 68 -12.67 -4.80 0.47
CA MET A 68 -12.36 -6.18 0.87
C MET A 68 -10.95 -6.60 0.42
N TYR A 69 -9.93 -5.96 0.94
CA TYR A 69 -8.52 -6.18 0.62
C TYR A 69 -7.61 -5.81 1.80
N GLY A 70 -6.36 -6.20 1.71
CA GLY A 70 -5.32 -5.81 2.65
C GLY A 70 -3.92 -6.20 2.18
N MET A 71 -2.94 -5.94 3.03
CA MET A 71 -1.53 -6.23 2.80
C MET A 71 -1.11 -7.45 3.61
N PHE A 72 -0.26 -8.29 3.01
CA PHE A 72 0.36 -9.45 3.64
C PHE A 72 1.87 -9.40 3.40
N ILE A 73 2.64 -9.30 4.48
CA ILE A 73 4.10 -9.25 4.43
C ILE A 73 4.65 -10.62 4.83
N VAL A 74 5.56 -11.15 4.02
CA VAL A 74 6.27 -12.41 4.26
C VAL A 74 7.73 -12.09 4.47
N ASP A 75 8.22 -12.32 5.67
CA ASP A 75 9.61 -12.08 6.02
C ASP A 75 10.54 -13.11 5.35
N PRO A 76 11.75 -12.69 4.89
CA PRO A 76 12.76 -13.62 4.41
C PRO A 76 13.38 -14.41 5.58
N GLU A 77 13.86 -15.64 5.31
CA GLU A 77 14.57 -16.47 6.32
C GLU A 77 15.77 -15.76 6.92
N LYS A 78 16.53 -15.04 6.09
CA LYS A 78 17.56 -14.10 6.55
C LYS A 78 16.93 -12.73 6.64
N PRO A 79 16.76 -12.17 7.84
CA PRO A 79 16.16 -10.86 8.03
C PRO A 79 16.82 -9.79 7.16
N LEU A 80 16.02 -8.85 6.68
CA LEU A 80 16.53 -7.62 6.06
C LEU A 80 17.35 -6.83 7.09
N PRO A 81 18.29 -5.96 6.64
CA PRO A 81 19.01 -5.07 7.55
C PRO A 81 18.04 -4.28 8.45
N GLU A 82 18.42 -4.07 9.70
CA GLU A 82 17.63 -3.27 10.63
C GLU A 82 17.47 -1.84 10.12
N VAL A 83 16.32 -1.24 10.40
CA VAL A 83 15.99 0.15 10.14
C VAL A 83 15.35 0.77 11.37
N ASP A 84 15.37 2.10 11.47
CA ASP A 84 14.81 2.80 12.63
C ASP A 84 13.27 2.82 12.60
N HIS A 85 12.70 2.81 11.39
CA HIS A 85 11.25 2.85 11.20
C HIS A 85 10.80 1.86 10.12
N GLU A 86 9.69 1.16 10.37
CA GLU A 86 9.00 0.35 9.38
C GLU A 86 7.54 0.81 9.26
N TRP A 87 7.10 1.07 8.04
CA TRP A 87 5.74 1.50 7.76
C TRP A 87 5.10 0.67 6.66
N ALA A 88 3.80 0.40 6.82
CA ALA A 88 2.97 -0.23 5.81
C ALA A 88 2.01 0.80 5.21
N ILE A 89 2.08 1.02 3.91
CA ILE A 89 1.24 1.97 3.18
C ILE A 89 0.56 1.25 2.04
N MET A 90 -0.76 1.39 1.96
CA MET A 90 -1.56 0.80 0.91
C MET A 90 -2.32 1.88 0.15
N GLN A 91 -2.07 2.01 -1.16
CA GLN A 91 -2.83 2.89 -2.03
C GLN A 91 -4.09 2.18 -2.51
N SER A 92 -5.20 2.91 -2.54
CA SER A 92 -6.50 2.35 -2.93
C SER A 92 -7.34 3.36 -3.70
N GLU A 93 -8.07 2.85 -4.68
CA GLU A 93 -9.00 3.60 -5.50
C GLU A 93 -10.43 3.46 -4.97
N TRP A 94 -11.19 4.57 -5.00
CA TRP A 94 -12.59 4.62 -4.59
C TRP A 94 -13.43 5.26 -5.69
N TYR A 95 -14.51 4.59 -6.03
CA TYR A 95 -15.44 4.94 -7.10
C TYR A 95 -16.81 5.22 -6.45
N LEU A 96 -17.05 6.46 -6.03
CA LEU A 96 -18.19 6.82 -5.22
C LEU A 96 -19.21 7.63 -6.03
N ASP A 97 -20.49 7.37 -5.83
CA ASP A 97 -21.60 8.05 -6.52
C ASP A 97 -21.66 9.56 -6.19
N GLU A 98 -21.40 9.91 -4.94
CA GLU A 98 -21.33 11.28 -4.44
C GLU A 98 -20.27 11.38 -3.35
N LEU A 99 -19.65 12.54 -3.21
CA LEU A 99 -18.69 12.81 -2.13
C LEU A 99 -19.39 13.55 -1.00
N THR A 100 -20.17 12.82 -0.20
CA THR A 100 -20.89 13.37 0.95
C THR A 100 -20.44 12.71 2.25
N SER A 101 -20.55 13.44 3.35
CA SER A 101 -20.24 12.97 4.71
C SER A 101 -21.50 12.63 5.54
N ASP A 102 -22.67 12.88 5.03
CA ASP A 102 -23.95 12.71 5.74
C ASP A 102 -24.58 11.32 5.55
N ARG A 103 -24.05 10.51 4.66
CA ARG A 103 -24.48 9.13 4.43
C ARG A 103 -23.32 8.23 3.98
N VAL A 104 -23.58 6.93 3.97
CA VAL A 104 -22.68 5.97 3.31
C VAL A 104 -22.81 6.16 1.79
N ASN A 105 -21.69 6.49 1.14
CA ASN A 105 -21.64 6.62 -0.32
C ASN A 105 -21.78 5.24 -0.98
N LYS A 106 -22.36 5.20 -2.16
CA LYS A 106 -22.53 3.99 -2.95
C LYS A 106 -21.43 3.88 -4.00
N LEU A 107 -21.21 2.67 -4.47
CA LEU A 107 -20.32 2.42 -5.60
C LEU A 107 -20.93 3.02 -6.88
N ASP A 108 -20.14 3.80 -7.60
CA ASP A 108 -20.44 4.22 -8.98
C ASP A 108 -19.86 3.18 -9.94
N HIS A 109 -20.73 2.31 -10.44
CA HIS A 109 -20.35 1.25 -11.38
C HIS A 109 -19.87 1.79 -12.73
N ILE A 110 -20.35 2.97 -13.17
CA ILE A 110 -19.91 3.56 -14.44
C ILE A 110 -18.48 4.08 -14.28
N ALA A 111 -18.21 4.80 -13.20
CA ALA A 111 -16.84 5.25 -12.89
C ALA A 111 -15.87 4.07 -12.70
N LEU A 112 -16.33 2.99 -12.06
CA LEU A 112 -15.54 1.76 -11.92
C LEU A 112 -15.19 1.15 -13.29
N LEU A 113 -16.16 0.98 -14.17
CA LEU A 113 -15.94 0.42 -15.52
C LEU A 113 -15.05 1.32 -16.40
N ASN A 114 -15.10 2.62 -16.18
CA ASN A 114 -14.27 3.60 -16.90
C ASN A 114 -12.89 3.78 -16.28
N GLU A 115 -12.59 3.12 -15.15
CA GLU A 115 -11.34 3.30 -14.40
C GLU A 115 -11.10 4.75 -13.93
N GLU A 116 -12.17 5.44 -13.54
CA GLU A 116 -12.17 6.85 -13.13
C GLU A 116 -12.46 7.02 -11.62
N PRO A 117 -11.55 6.60 -10.71
CA PRO A 117 -11.76 6.79 -9.29
C PRO A 117 -11.84 8.27 -8.95
N ASN A 118 -12.77 8.66 -8.08
CA ASN A 118 -12.89 10.04 -7.62
C ASN A 118 -12.11 10.33 -6.32
N ILE A 119 -11.76 9.29 -5.57
CA ILE A 119 -10.82 9.38 -4.43
C ILE A 119 -9.74 8.30 -4.58
N ILE A 120 -8.52 8.67 -4.20
CA ILE A 120 -7.40 7.72 -4.04
C ILE A 120 -6.79 7.98 -2.67
N THR A 121 -6.63 6.92 -1.89
CA THR A 121 -6.20 7.04 -0.49
C THR A 121 -4.91 6.30 -0.24
N PHE A 122 -4.16 6.77 0.76
CA PHE A 122 -3.23 5.93 1.49
C PHE A 122 -3.93 5.42 2.75
N ASN A 123 -3.81 4.12 3.01
CA ASN A 123 -4.40 3.43 4.17
C ASN A 123 -5.92 3.67 4.34
N GLY A 124 -6.66 3.65 3.23
CA GLY A 124 -8.13 3.58 3.21
C GLY A 124 -8.88 4.86 3.61
N LYS A 125 -8.17 5.94 3.96
CA LYS A 125 -8.78 7.21 4.36
C LYS A 125 -8.10 8.38 3.65
N LYS A 126 -8.89 9.30 3.12
CA LYS A 126 -8.34 10.55 2.57
C LYS A 126 -7.55 11.30 3.66
N ASN A 127 -6.34 11.72 3.33
CA ASN A 127 -5.42 12.42 4.24
C ASN A 127 -5.01 11.60 5.48
N ALA A 128 -5.01 10.26 5.41
CA ALA A 128 -4.66 9.39 6.54
C ALA A 128 -3.25 9.65 7.11
N LEU A 129 -2.31 10.07 6.25
CA LEU A 129 -0.91 10.30 6.61
C LEU A 129 -0.55 11.80 6.59
N LEU A 130 -1.50 12.67 6.94
CA LEU A 130 -1.32 14.12 7.04
C LEU A 130 -1.61 14.63 8.45
N ASN A 131 -1.14 15.85 8.74
CA ASN A 131 -1.32 16.56 10.00
C ASN A 131 -0.84 15.73 11.20
N GLU A 132 -1.69 15.49 12.18
CA GLU A 132 -1.39 14.72 13.40
C GLU A 132 -1.05 13.24 13.15
N ASN A 133 -1.41 12.71 11.98
CA ASN A 133 -1.12 11.34 11.56
C ASN A 133 0.07 11.25 10.59
N SER A 134 0.80 12.35 10.39
CA SER A 134 2.03 12.32 9.59
C SER A 134 3.05 11.38 10.21
N LEU A 135 3.82 10.72 9.36
CA LEU A 135 4.97 9.94 9.79
C LEU A 135 6.08 10.88 10.29
N SER A 136 6.98 10.40 11.13
CA SER A 136 8.08 11.20 11.65
C SER A 136 9.36 10.40 11.80
N MET A 137 10.51 11.05 11.57
CA MET A 137 11.84 10.50 11.79
C MET A 137 12.85 11.63 12.02
N ASN A 138 14.05 11.29 12.46
CA ASN A 138 15.13 12.25 12.63
C ASN A 138 16.18 12.13 11.51
N THR A 139 16.96 13.19 11.33
CA THR A 139 18.11 13.13 10.42
C THR A 139 19.10 12.03 10.84
N GLY A 140 19.58 11.28 9.87
CA GLY A 140 20.43 10.10 10.04
C GLY A 140 19.65 8.79 10.14
N GLU A 141 18.38 8.81 10.51
CA GLU A 141 17.55 7.61 10.60
C GLU A 141 17.18 7.05 9.21
N ARG A 142 16.99 5.74 9.16
CA ARG A 142 16.57 4.98 7.99
C ARG A 142 15.16 4.45 8.21
N SER A 143 14.33 4.61 7.19
CA SER A 143 13.01 3.99 7.16
C SER A 143 12.89 2.95 6.07
N ARG A 144 12.02 1.94 6.30
CA ARG A 144 11.53 0.98 5.31
C ARG A 144 10.02 1.14 5.17
N ILE A 145 9.55 1.25 3.93
CA ILE A 145 8.13 1.32 3.61
C ILE A 145 7.75 0.10 2.78
N TYR A 146 6.85 -0.70 3.29
CA TYR A 146 6.14 -1.74 2.55
C TYR A 146 4.95 -1.06 1.87
N PHE A 147 4.98 -1.01 0.55
CA PHE A 147 3.94 -0.33 -0.23
C PHE A 147 3.23 -1.30 -1.14
N VAL A 148 1.89 -1.30 -1.10
CA VAL A 148 1.03 -2.05 -2.01
C VAL A 148 0.08 -1.08 -2.71
N ASN A 149 0.02 -1.18 -4.03
CA ASN A 149 -1.01 -0.52 -4.81
C ASN A 149 -2.16 -1.51 -5.04
N GLN A 150 -3.22 -1.36 -4.25
CA GLN A 150 -4.43 -2.18 -4.43
C GLN A 150 -5.05 -1.97 -5.81
N GLY A 151 -4.94 -0.78 -6.35
CA GLY A 151 -5.61 -0.38 -7.58
C GLY A 151 -7.06 -0.01 -7.25
N LEU A 152 -8.01 -0.40 -8.04
CA LEU A 152 -8.19 -1.59 -8.88
C LEU A 152 -7.40 -1.62 -10.20
N SER A 153 -7.30 -0.49 -10.88
CA SER A 153 -6.91 -0.44 -12.28
C SER A 153 -5.67 0.39 -12.54
N LEU A 154 -5.44 1.45 -11.77
CA LEU A 154 -4.39 2.41 -12.05
C LEU A 154 -3.06 2.03 -11.39
N ALA A 155 -1.97 2.13 -12.16
CA ALA A 155 -0.63 2.03 -11.60
C ALA A 155 -0.30 3.27 -10.75
N SER A 156 0.53 3.11 -9.73
CA SER A 156 1.07 4.17 -8.90
C SER A 156 2.54 4.46 -9.25
N ASN A 157 2.93 5.74 -9.26
CA ASN A 157 4.31 6.15 -9.35
C ASN A 157 4.75 6.67 -7.98
N PHE A 158 5.13 5.76 -7.09
CA PHE A 158 5.44 6.10 -5.70
C PHE A 158 6.75 6.88 -5.59
N HIS A 159 6.66 8.13 -5.13
CA HIS A 159 7.75 9.11 -5.11
C HIS A 159 7.84 9.86 -3.77
N PRO A 160 9.04 10.06 -3.21
CA PRO A 160 9.30 10.86 -2.02
C PRO A 160 9.75 12.27 -2.44
N ILE A 161 8.84 13.25 -2.59
CA ILE A 161 9.22 14.63 -2.88
C ILE A 161 10.14 15.16 -1.77
N GLY A 162 11.30 15.66 -2.14
CA GLY A 162 12.31 16.15 -1.20
C GLY A 162 13.34 15.10 -0.78
N SER A 163 13.26 13.87 -1.33
CA SER A 163 14.21 12.80 -1.09
C SER A 163 14.33 11.84 -2.29
N HIS A 164 15.03 10.73 -2.10
CA HIS A 164 15.16 9.62 -3.03
C HIS A 164 14.94 8.32 -2.29
N TRP A 165 14.56 7.27 -3.00
CA TRP A 165 14.65 5.92 -2.48
C TRP A 165 16.11 5.48 -2.52
N ASP A 166 16.75 5.36 -1.36
CA ASP A 166 18.12 4.83 -1.27
C ASP A 166 18.18 3.39 -1.76
N LEU A 167 17.11 2.64 -1.51
CA LEU A 167 16.97 1.26 -1.92
C LEU A 167 15.52 0.98 -2.32
N VAL A 168 15.35 0.27 -3.43
CA VAL A 168 14.06 -0.27 -3.88
C VAL A 168 14.20 -1.77 -4.07
N TYR A 169 13.27 -2.52 -3.51
CA TYR A 169 13.01 -3.93 -3.84
C TYR A 169 11.85 -3.97 -4.83
N PRO A 170 12.12 -4.09 -6.14
CA PRO A 170 11.08 -4.08 -7.17
C PRO A 170 10.07 -5.21 -6.95
N GLU A 171 8.82 -4.95 -7.31
CA GLU A 171 7.70 -5.90 -7.18
C GLU A 171 7.49 -6.40 -5.73
N GLY A 172 8.06 -5.71 -4.74
CA GLY A 172 8.00 -6.11 -3.33
C GLY A 172 8.77 -7.38 -2.97
N ALA A 173 9.58 -7.91 -3.89
CA ALA A 173 10.30 -9.16 -3.72
C ALA A 173 11.57 -8.97 -2.88
N THR A 174 11.59 -9.50 -1.66
CA THR A 174 12.69 -9.32 -0.68
C THR A 174 13.60 -10.54 -0.54
N HIS A 175 13.41 -11.59 -1.36
CA HIS A 175 14.19 -12.83 -1.27
C HIS A 175 15.64 -12.70 -1.74
N SER A 176 15.96 -11.66 -2.51
CA SER A 176 17.31 -11.43 -3.03
C SER A 176 17.61 -9.93 -3.09
N THR A 177 18.77 -9.56 -2.58
CA THR A 177 19.30 -8.20 -2.68
C THR A 177 19.99 -7.91 -4.01
N ASN A 178 20.14 -8.89 -4.89
CA ASN A 178 20.85 -8.74 -6.16
C ASN A 178 20.06 -7.95 -7.22
N ASN A 179 18.75 -7.82 -7.06
CA ASN A 179 17.87 -7.11 -8.01
C ASN A 179 17.34 -5.79 -7.44
N THR A 180 18.04 -5.23 -6.45
CA THR A 180 17.65 -3.94 -5.88
C THR A 180 18.11 -2.78 -6.73
N ILE A 181 17.33 -1.68 -6.69
CA ILE A 181 17.66 -0.41 -7.34
C ILE A 181 18.11 0.58 -6.28
N HIS A 182 19.15 1.34 -6.56
CA HIS A 182 19.71 2.32 -5.64
C HIS A 182 19.58 3.73 -6.19
N GLY A 183 19.23 4.69 -5.32
CA GLY A 183 19.16 6.12 -5.67
C GLY A 183 18.02 6.45 -6.65
N SER A 184 16.89 5.78 -6.54
CA SER A 184 15.74 6.03 -7.42
C SER A 184 14.92 7.24 -6.98
N GLN A 185 14.47 8.04 -7.93
CA GLN A 185 13.55 9.15 -7.65
C GLN A 185 12.11 8.65 -7.41
N SER A 186 11.68 7.62 -8.11
CA SER A 186 10.35 7.03 -7.98
C SER A 186 10.38 5.55 -8.36
N THR A 187 9.34 4.82 -8.00
CA THR A 187 9.16 3.43 -8.40
C THR A 187 7.75 3.20 -8.92
N LEU A 188 7.63 2.45 -10.03
CA LEU A 188 6.35 2.05 -10.57
C LEU A 188 5.79 0.88 -9.76
N VAL A 189 4.53 0.98 -9.36
CA VAL A 189 3.81 -0.09 -8.67
C VAL A 189 2.50 -0.33 -9.41
N VAL A 190 2.42 -1.45 -10.09
CA VAL A 190 1.23 -1.84 -10.87
C VAL A 190 0.04 -2.11 -9.95
N ALA A 191 -1.18 -2.07 -10.50
CA ALA A 191 -2.37 -2.47 -9.77
C ALA A 191 -2.26 -3.93 -9.28
N GLY A 192 -2.58 -4.18 -8.01
CA GLY A 192 -2.41 -5.48 -7.37
C GLY A 192 -0.96 -5.85 -7.02
N GLY A 193 0.00 -4.97 -7.30
CA GLY A 193 1.41 -5.16 -7.02
C GLY A 193 1.91 -4.43 -5.78
N GLY A 194 3.19 -4.62 -5.45
CA GLY A 194 3.83 -3.97 -4.32
C GLY A 194 5.27 -3.57 -4.60
N THR A 195 5.85 -2.84 -3.67
CA THR A 195 7.29 -2.53 -3.62
C THR A 195 7.71 -2.41 -2.15
N VAL A 196 8.99 -2.63 -1.88
CA VAL A 196 9.58 -2.24 -0.59
C VAL A 196 10.66 -1.20 -0.88
N VAL A 197 10.59 -0.07 -0.19
CA VAL A 197 11.54 1.02 -0.39
C VAL A 197 12.18 1.45 0.92
N GLU A 198 13.42 1.89 0.86
CA GLU A 198 14.11 2.46 2.00
C GLU A 198 14.63 3.86 1.67
N LEU A 199 14.61 4.75 2.64
CA LEU A 199 15.25 6.06 2.56
C LEU A 199 15.95 6.40 3.87
N VAL A 200 17.00 7.21 3.77
CA VAL A 200 17.69 7.85 4.89
C VAL A 200 17.32 9.33 4.91
N ALA A 201 16.85 9.83 6.02
CA ALA A 201 16.61 11.25 6.22
C ALA A 201 17.94 12.00 6.37
N ARG A 202 18.28 12.91 5.43
CA ARG A 202 19.60 13.57 5.41
C ARG A 202 19.57 15.02 5.85
N VAL A 203 18.43 15.67 5.74
CA VAL A 203 18.23 17.08 6.12
C VAL A 203 16.86 17.25 6.75
N PRO A 204 16.69 18.16 7.72
CA PRO A 204 15.37 18.47 8.28
C PRO A 204 14.45 19.00 7.18
N SER A 205 13.30 18.38 6.99
CA SER A 205 12.36 18.76 5.93
C SER A 205 11.03 18.01 6.07
N TYR A 206 10.09 18.37 5.21
CA TYR A 206 8.93 17.54 4.93
C TYR A 206 9.22 16.71 3.68
N ILE A 207 9.22 15.37 3.82
CA ILE A 207 9.24 14.48 2.66
C ILE A 207 7.78 14.15 2.34
N ILE A 208 7.34 14.49 1.12
CA ILE A 208 5.96 14.28 0.72
C ILE A 208 5.89 13.01 -0.12
N LEU A 209 5.24 11.98 0.42
CA LEU A 209 4.97 10.73 -0.27
C LEU A 209 3.78 10.95 -1.22
N VAL A 210 3.95 10.66 -2.50
CA VAL A 210 2.87 10.83 -3.49
C VAL A 210 2.82 9.68 -4.48
N ASP A 211 1.64 9.46 -5.06
CA ASP A 211 1.55 8.97 -6.43
C ASP A 211 1.87 10.14 -7.36
N HIS A 212 2.98 10.07 -8.12
CA HIS A 212 3.44 11.19 -8.94
C HIS A 212 2.58 11.46 -10.20
N ALA A 213 1.47 10.77 -10.37
CA ALA A 213 0.35 11.28 -11.15
C ALA A 213 -0.32 12.38 -10.32
N LEU A 214 0.22 13.60 -10.37
CA LEU A 214 -0.02 14.66 -9.38
C LEU A 214 -1.48 15.08 -9.21
N THR A 215 -2.32 14.91 -10.22
CA THR A 215 -3.77 15.11 -10.09
C THR A 215 -4.38 14.12 -9.09
N ARG A 216 -3.85 12.88 -9.02
CA ARG A 216 -4.26 11.87 -8.05
C ARG A 216 -3.77 12.20 -6.64
N ALA A 217 -2.56 12.72 -6.51
CA ALA A 217 -2.02 13.14 -5.22
C ALA A 217 -2.80 14.33 -4.64
N PHE A 218 -2.82 15.45 -5.34
CA PHE A 218 -3.30 16.72 -4.78
C PHE A 218 -4.84 16.86 -4.80
N TYR A 219 -5.51 16.32 -5.80
CA TYR A 219 -6.98 16.47 -5.89
C TYR A 219 -7.75 15.24 -5.41
N LYS A 220 -7.18 14.04 -5.54
CA LYS A 220 -7.86 12.80 -5.14
C LYS A 220 -7.37 12.21 -3.82
N GLY A 221 -6.18 12.60 -3.32
CA GLY A 221 -5.73 12.31 -1.95
C GLY A 221 -4.61 11.26 -1.81
N ALA A 222 -3.95 10.84 -2.89
CA ALA A 222 -2.84 9.89 -2.88
C ALA A 222 -1.54 10.53 -2.37
N MET A 223 -1.51 11.01 -1.12
CA MET A 223 -0.37 11.68 -0.50
C MET A 223 -0.26 11.44 1.00
N GLY A 224 0.97 11.55 1.50
CA GLY A 224 1.33 11.49 2.90
C GLY A 224 2.56 12.34 3.20
N ILE A 225 2.89 12.55 4.47
CA ILE A 225 4.05 13.35 4.90
C ILE A 225 4.89 12.54 5.88
N ILE A 226 6.21 12.63 5.71
CA ILE A 226 7.20 12.28 6.73
C ILE A 226 7.82 13.59 7.22
N ASN A 227 7.61 13.91 8.48
CA ASN A 227 8.25 15.03 9.14
C ASN A 227 9.67 14.62 9.54
N VAL A 228 10.69 15.27 9.00
CA VAL A 228 12.07 15.03 9.37
C VAL A 228 12.57 16.17 10.27
N SER A 229 12.94 15.83 11.49
CA SER A 229 13.55 16.72 12.47
C SER A 229 15.03 16.44 12.64
N GLY A 230 15.80 17.40 13.16
CA GLY A 230 17.21 17.20 13.48
C GLY A 230 18.12 18.33 13.02
N GLU A 231 19.40 18.04 12.92
CA GLU A 231 20.42 19.03 12.54
C GLU A 231 20.46 19.26 11.02
N GLU A 232 20.65 20.54 10.64
CA GLU A 232 20.88 20.90 9.25
C GLU A 232 22.18 20.31 8.72
N ASN A 233 22.16 19.86 7.47
CA ASN A 233 23.38 19.46 6.75
C ASN A 233 23.57 20.39 5.53
N LYS A 234 24.37 21.43 5.73
CA LYS A 234 24.63 22.45 4.71
C LYS A 234 25.46 21.94 3.53
N GLU A 235 26.15 20.84 3.66
CA GLU A 235 26.86 20.21 2.54
C GLU A 235 25.88 19.57 1.54
N ILE A 236 24.68 19.16 2.02
CA ILE A 236 23.64 18.59 1.18
C ILE A 236 22.66 19.65 0.69
N PHE A 237 22.22 20.53 1.59
CA PHE A 237 21.26 21.59 1.26
C PHE A 237 21.55 22.88 2.04
N GLU A 238 21.81 23.95 1.31
CA GLU A 238 21.94 25.30 1.87
C GLU A 238 21.19 26.31 0.99
N ALA A 239 20.18 26.97 1.54
CA ALA A 239 19.53 28.09 0.88
C ALA A 239 20.41 29.36 1.02
N LYS A 240 20.97 29.84 -0.07
CA LYS A 240 21.68 31.12 -0.10
C LYS A 240 20.70 32.23 -0.48
N VAL A 241 20.37 33.07 0.50
CA VAL A 241 19.61 34.31 0.23
C VAL A 241 20.58 35.33 -0.34
N THR A 242 20.38 35.76 -1.57
CA THR A 242 21.08 36.87 -2.22
C THR A 242 20.38 38.20 -1.98
#